data_293f19a1f9e2c1190c22aa418ddfd675
#
_entry.id   293f19a1f9e2c1190c22aa418ddfd675
#
_cell.length_a   1.000
_cell.length_b   1.000
_cell.length_c   1.000
_cell.angle_alpha   90.00
_cell.angle_beta   90.00
_cell.angle_gamma   90.00
#
_symmetry.space_group_name_H-M   'P 1'
#
loop_
_entity.id
_entity.type
_entity.pdbx_description
1 polymer ?
#
loop_
_entity_poly.entity_id
_entity_poly.type
_entity_poly.pdbx_seq_one_letter_code
_entity_poly.pdbx_strand_id
1 'polypeptide(L)'
;MILYHGSNIEVKNPQIIKSRKLLDFGAGFYLTSDYGQARKWAVRTTDRRREGNPVISAYHVNSKDFESLSLLAFDQASKEWLRYVSAYRTDKSASDSYDIVIGPVANDQAIRTINDFLKGRFTEDIAIQLLLPQNLKDQYAFKTEKAISILELVEVKYL
;
A
#
# COMPACT_ATOMS: atom_id res chain seq x y z
N MET A 1 9.14 0.61 -15.04
CA MET A 1 7.86 1.24 -14.63
C MET A 1 8.13 2.36 -13.64
N ILE A 2 7.18 3.31 -13.48
CA ILE A 2 7.29 4.36 -12.47
C ILE A 2 6.26 4.09 -11.37
N LEU A 3 6.72 4.16 -10.11
CA LEU A 3 5.88 4.06 -8.92
C LEU A 3 6.02 5.35 -8.09
N TYR A 4 4.93 5.74 -7.45
CA TYR A 4 4.81 7.02 -6.75
C TYR A 4 4.60 6.82 -5.25
N HIS A 5 5.32 7.58 -4.45
CA HIS A 5 5.11 7.70 -3.01
C HIS A 5 4.64 9.11 -2.65
N GLY A 6 3.47 9.23 -2.05
CA GLY A 6 2.95 10.51 -1.56
C GLY A 6 3.22 10.69 -0.06
N SER A 7 3.86 11.80 0.31
CA SER A 7 4.23 12.11 1.70
C SER A 7 4.20 13.61 1.98
N ASN A 8 4.50 14.00 3.21
CA ASN A 8 4.69 15.39 3.62
C ASN A 8 6.14 15.88 3.51
N ILE A 9 7.05 14.99 3.13
CA ILE A 9 8.46 15.27 2.89
C ILE A 9 8.95 14.47 1.68
N GLU A 10 9.98 14.95 1.01
CA GLU A 10 10.66 14.15 -0.01
C GLU A 10 11.33 12.92 0.62
N VAL A 11 11.28 11.80 -0.08
CA VAL A 11 11.91 10.56 0.38
C VAL A 11 12.99 10.14 -0.61
N LYS A 12 14.25 10.51 -0.33
CA LYS A 12 15.40 10.14 -1.16
C LYS A 12 15.90 8.72 -0.84
N ASN A 13 15.82 8.35 0.43
CA ASN A 13 16.27 7.06 0.93
C ASN A 13 15.10 6.35 1.60
N PRO A 14 14.32 5.53 0.86
CA PRO A 14 13.20 4.79 1.42
C PRO A 14 13.63 3.87 2.55
N GLN A 15 12.80 3.78 3.59
CA GLN A 15 13.03 2.91 4.74
C GLN A 15 11.76 2.20 5.17
N ILE A 16 11.91 1.00 5.72
CA ILE A 16 10.80 0.25 6.30
C ILE A 16 10.62 0.67 7.75
N ILE A 17 9.49 1.34 8.04
CA ILE A 17 9.15 1.73 9.40
C ILE A 17 8.42 0.57 10.08
N LYS A 18 9.17 -0.28 10.79
CA LYS A 18 8.67 -1.49 11.45
C LYS A 18 7.58 -1.24 12.50
N SER A 19 7.50 -0.03 13.08
CA SER A 19 6.45 0.34 14.03
C SER A 19 5.06 0.53 13.39
N ARG A 20 4.99 0.72 12.07
CA ARG A 20 3.74 0.84 11.31
C ARG A 20 3.23 -0.53 10.87
N LYS A 21 2.65 -1.29 11.79
CA LYS A 21 2.26 -2.68 11.53
C LYS A 21 0.81 -2.86 11.06
N LEU A 22 -0.12 -1.98 11.47
CA LEU A 22 -1.54 -2.12 11.13
C LEU A 22 -1.90 -1.41 9.82
N LEU A 23 -1.16 -1.72 8.78
CA LEU A 23 -1.42 -1.29 7.39
C LEU A 23 -1.97 -2.48 6.60
N ASP A 24 -2.50 -2.24 5.40
CA ASP A 24 -3.14 -3.27 4.58
C ASP A 24 -2.27 -4.51 4.36
N PHE A 25 -0.97 -4.31 4.17
CA PHE A 25 0.01 -5.37 3.93
C PHE A 25 1.11 -5.43 4.99
N GLY A 26 0.91 -4.77 6.14
CA GLY A 26 1.87 -4.70 7.23
C GLY A 26 2.99 -3.68 7.02
N ALA A 27 4.09 -3.84 7.76
CA ALA A 27 5.23 -2.93 7.66
C ALA A 27 5.86 -2.99 6.27
N GLY A 28 6.13 -1.82 5.68
CA GLY A 28 6.71 -1.69 4.35
C GLY A 28 6.81 -0.24 3.90
N PHE A 29 7.49 -0.02 2.78
CA PHE A 29 7.48 1.23 2.05
C PHE A 29 6.43 1.13 0.93
N TYR A 30 5.41 1.98 0.97
CA TYR A 30 4.24 1.89 0.10
C TYR A 30 4.31 2.84 -1.08
N LEU A 31 4.07 2.31 -2.28
CA LEU A 31 3.97 3.03 -3.53
C LEU A 31 2.69 2.67 -4.26
N THR A 32 2.37 3.41 -5.31
CA THR A 32 1.26 3.13 -6.23
C THR A 32 1.67 3.47 -7.65
N SER A 33 1.07 2.82 -8.64
CA SER A 33 1.22 3.19 -10.05
C SER A 33 0.32 4.39 -10.43
N ASP A 34 -0.66 4.72 -9.60
CA ASP A 34 -1.62 5.80 -9.82
C ASP A 34 -1.14 7.11 -9.19
N TYR A 35 -0.74 8.07 -10.03
CA TYR A 35 -0.30 9.40 -9.58
C TYR A 35 -1.37 10.14 -8.75
N GLY A 36 -2.65 10.03 -9.12
CA GLY A 36 -3.76 10.64 -8.39
C GLY A 36 -3.90 10.07 -6.98
N GLN A 37 -3.67 8.78 -6.81
CA GLN A 37 -3.64 8.11 -5.50
C GLN A 37 -2.46 8.62 -4.65
N ALA A 38 -1.27 8.71 -5.22
CA ALA A 38 -0.09 9.26 -4.54
C ALA A 38 -0.32 10.71 -4.10
N ARG A 39 -0.95 11.53 -4.96
CA ARG A 39 -1.32 12.91 -4.65
C ARG A 39 -2.27 12.98 -3.43
N LYS A 40 -3.30 12.14 -3.38
CA LYS A 40 -4.21 12.03 -2.23
C LYS A 40 -3.45 11.64 -0.94
N TRP A 41 -2.53 10.69 -1.03
CA TRP A 41 -1.70 10.29 0.12
C TRP A 41 -0.82 11.44 0.62
N ALA A 42 -0.20 12.19 -0.29
CA ALA A 42 0.64 13.34 0.06
C ALA A 42 -0.15 14.40 0.85
N VAL A 43 -1.30 14.83 0.32
CA VAL A 43 -2.17 15.82 0.97
C VAL A 43 -2.65 15.31 2.35
N ARG A 44 -3.22 14.10 2.40
CA ARG A 44 -3.72 13.51 3.66
C ARG A 44 -2.63 13.33 4.72
N THR A 45 -1.41 12.97 4.29
CA THR A 45 -0.29 12.79 5.22
C THR A 45 0.16 14.12 5.78
N THR A 46 0.23 15.16 4.96
CA THR A 46 0.57 16.52 5.39
C THR A 46 -0.48 17.07 6.37
N ASP A 47 -1.76 16.96 6.03
CA ASP A 47 -2.87 17.42 6.89
C ASP A 47 -2.87 16.71 8.25
N ARG A 48 -2.66 15.39 8.25
CA ARG A 48 -2.63 14.59 9.48
C ARG A 48 -1.43 14.91 10.36
N ARG A 49 -0.26 15.12 9.76
CA ARG A 49 0.98 15.42 10.49
C ARG A 49 1.10 16.88 10.87
N ARG A 50 0.40 17.76 10.15
CA ARG A 50 0.50 19.24 10.30
C ARG A 50 1.94 19.73 10.18
N GLU A 51 2.73 19.12 9.31
CA GLU A 51 4.15 19.38 9.12
C GLU A 51 4.55 19.09 7.67
N GLY A 52 5.50 19.88 7.15
CA GLY A 52 6.02 19.72 5.79
C GLY A 52 5.06 20.24 4.72
N ASN A 53 5.26 19.77 3.50
CA ASN A 53 4.44 20.10 2.34
C ASN A 53 4.05 18.83 1.58
N PRO A 54 2.87 18.80 0.93
CA PRO A 54 2.52 17.64 0.10
C PRO A 54 3.54 17.45 -1.02
N VAL A 55 4.14 16.28 -1.09
CA VAL A 55 5.18 15.97 -2.07
C VAL A 55 5.04 14.54 -2.58
N ILE A 56 5.34 14.34 -3.86
CA ILE A 56 5.40 13.03 -4.50
C ILE A 56 6.84 12.73 -4.86
N SER A 57 7.35 11.61 -4.39
CA SER A 57 8.62 11.01 -4.81
C SER A 57 8.31 9.91 -5.82
N ALA A 58 8.87 10.00 -7.02
CA ALA A 58 8.70 9.02 -8.09
C ALA A 58 9.96 8.17 -8.23
N TYR A 59 9.76 6.85 -8.32
CA TYR A 59 10.83 5.86 -8.44
C TYR A 59 10.68 5.07 -9.72
N HIS A 60 11.77 4.89 -10.42
CA HIS A 60 11.87 3.93 -11.50
C HIS A 60 12.17 2.54 -10.92
N VAL A 61 11.49 1.53 -11.45
CA VAL A 61 11.74 0.12 -11.15
C VAL A 61 11.88 -0.63 -12.47
N ASN A 62 12.96 -1.38 -12.62
CA ASN A 62 13.11 -2.25 -13.78
C ASN A 62 12.30 -3.54 -13.55
N SER A 63 11.49 -3.92 -14.51
CA SER A 63 10.65 -5.14 -14.40
C SER A 63 11.48 -6.42 -14.19
N LYS A 64 12.71 -6.47 -14.69
CA LYS A 64 13.62 -7.60 -14.49
C LYS A 64 14.06 -7.78 -13.02
N ASP A 65 14.07 -6.70 -12.24
CA ASP A 65 14.48 -6.75 -10.84
C ASP A 65 13.47 -7.54 -10.00
N PHE A 66 12.19 -7.58 -10.42
CA PHE A 66 11.18 -8.40 -9.76
C PHE A 66 11.45 -9.90 -9.84
N GLU A 67 12.18 -10.39 -10.86
CA GLU A 67 12.47 -11.81 -11.04
C GLU A 67 13.30 -12.39 -9.89
N SER A 68 14.08 -11.56 -9.20
CA SER A 68 14.91 -11.95 -8.06
C SER A 68 14.20 -11.84 -6.71
N LEU A 69 12.96 -11.35 -6.69
CA LEU A 69 12.20 -11.04 -5.48
C LEU A 69 11.03 -12.00 -5.29
N SER A 70 10.69 -12.24 -4.02
CA SER A 70 9.49 -12.99 -3.65
C SER A 70 8.28 -12.07 -3.68
N LEU A 71 7.31 -12.36 -4.56
CA LEU A 71 6.14 -11.52 -4.81
C LEU A 71 4.84 -12.21 -4.42
N LEU A 72 3.93 -11.45 -3.81
CA LEU A 72 2.51 -11.82 -3.69
C LEU A 72 1.69 -10.73 -4.38
N ALA A 73 0.84 -11.11 -5.32
CA ALA A 73 0.00 -10.17 -6.06
C ALA A 73 -1.47 -10.57 -5.99
N PHE A 74 -2.32 -9.57 -5.74
CA PHE A 74 -3.78 -9.67 -5.79
C PHE A 74 -4.29 -8.79 -6.92
N ASP A 75 -4.91 -9.38 -7.93
CA ASP A 75 -5.42 -8.63 -9.09
C ASP A 75 -6.66 -7.78 -8.75
N GLN A 76 -7.39 -8.17 -7.70
CA GLN A 76 -8.62 -7.52 -7.26
C GLN A 76 -8.87 -7.75 -5.78
N ALA A 77 -9.90 -7.08 -5.23
CA ALA A 77 -10.35 -7.27 -3.85
C ALA A 77 -11.08 -8.63 -3.69
N SER A 78 -10.34 -9.70 -3.85
CA SER A 78 -10.79 -11.09 -3.72
C SER A 78 -10.93 -11.51 -2.27
N LYS A 79 -11.43 -12.74 -2.04
CA LYS A 79 -11.47 -13.35 -0.70
C LYS A 79 -10.08 -13.47 -0.09
N GLU A 80 -9.09 -13.86 -0.89
CA GLU A 80 -7.69 -13.97 -0.48
C GLU A 80 -7.14 -12.61 -0.06
N TRP A 81 -7.39 -11.56 -0.84
CA TRP A 81 -7.02 -10.19 -0.48
C TRP A 81 -7.70 -9.75 0.82
N LEU A 82 -9.02 -9.97 0.95
CA LEU A 82 -9.78 -9.59 2.15
C LEU A 82 -9.22 -10.28 3.40
N ARG A 83 -8.91 -11.57 3.33
CA ARG A 83 -8.33 -12.34 4.44
C ARG A 83 -6.94 -11.83 4.80
N TYR A 84 -6.11 -11.55 3.79
CA TYR A 84 -4.77 -11.02 3.99
C TYR A 84 -4.78 -9.64 4.66
N VAL A 85 -5.55 -8.69 4.12
CA VAL A 85 -5.68 -7.34 4.68
C VAL A 85 -6.29 -7.39 6.10
N SER A 86 -7.29 -8.22 6.32
CA SER A 86 -7.93 -8.40 7.63
C SER A 86 -6.94 -8.89 8.67
N ALA A 87 -6.09 -9.87 8.34
CA ALA A 87 -5.07 -10.38 9.24
C ALA A 87 -4.07 -9.28 9.65
N TYR A 88 -3.54 -8.53 8.69
CA TYR A 88 -2.58 -7.46 8.98
C TYR A 88 -3.16 -6.27 9.73
N ARG A 89 -4.45 -5.97 9.54
CA ARG A 89 -5.13 -4.88 10.25
C ARG A 89 -5.53 -5.23 11.68
N THR A 90 -5.65 -6.50 12.01
CA THR A 90 -6.11 -6.94 13.34
C THR A 90 -5.01 -7.55 14.18
N ASP A 91 -3.98 -8.11 13.59
CA ASP A 91 -2.92 -8.82 14.27
C ASP A 91 -1.55 -8.16 14.02
N LYS A 92 -1.00 -7.53 15.07
CA LYS A 92 0.34 -6.92 15.02
C LYS A 92 1.47 -7.94 14.85
N SER A 93 1.21 -9.21 15.11
CA SER A 93 2.16 -10.32 14.94
C SER A 93 2.09 -10.96 13.54
N ALA A 94 1.11 -10.58 12.71
CA ALA A 94 1.01 -11.06 11.35
C ALA A 94 2.31 -10.79 10.58
N SER A 95 2.83 -11.79 9.93
CA SER A 95 4.07 -11.72 9.16
C SER A 95 4.05 -12.69 7.98
N ASP A 96 4.84 -12.39 6.98
CA ASP A 96 5.10 -13.24 5.82
C ASP A 96 6.55 -13.10 5.39
N SER A 97 6.94 -13.83 4.34
CA SER A 97 8.30 -13.82 3.80
C SER A 97 8.39 -13.14 2.42
N TYR A 98 7.35 -12.45 1.98
CA TYR A 98 7.37 -11.76 0.69
C TYR A 98 8.21 -10.49 0.73
N ASP A 99 8.97 -10.26 -0.33
CA ASP A 99 9.72 -9.02 -0.54
C ASP A 99 8.79 -7.87 -0.93
N ILE A 100 7.81 -8.16 -1.80
CA ILE A 100 6.82 -7.19 -2.26
C ILE A 100 5.42 -7.82 -2.25
N VAL A 101 4.45 -7.07 -1.73
CA VAL A 101 3.03 -7.41 -1.85
C VAL A 101 2.34 -6.34 -2.68
N ILE A 102 1.59 -6.77 -3.70
CA ILE A 102 0.90 -5.91 -4.66
C ILE A 102 -0.60 -6.21 -4.58
N GLY A 103 -1.43 -5.18 -4.57
CA GLY A 103 -2.87 -5.39 -4.60
C GLY A 103 -3.67 -4.10 -4.44
N PRO A 104 -4.99 -4.21 -4.40
CA PRO A 104 -5.87 -3.06 -4.18
C PRO A 104 -5.59 -2.35 -2.85
N VAL A 105 -5.62 -0.99 -2.88
CA VAL A 105 -5.57 -0.19 -1.67
C VAL A 105 -6.94 -0.16 -0.99
N ALA A 106 -6.98 -0.43 0.31
CA ALA A 106 -8.20 -0.23 1.08
C ALA A 106 -8.41 1.28 1.34
N ASN A 107 -9.17 1.94 0.46
CA ASN A 107 -9.61 3.31 0.67
C ASN A 107 -10.62 3.41 1.81
N ASP A 108 -11.05 4.63 2.16
CA ASP A 108 -11.95 4.85 3.32
C ASP A 108 -13.26 4.06 3.23
N GLN A 109 -13.80 3.88 2.03
CA GLN A 109 -15.02 3.10 1.82
C GLN A 109 -14.76 1.59 1.96
N ALA A 110 -13.66 1.10 1.38
CA ALA A 110 -13.23 -0.29 1.54
C ALA A 110 -12.92 -0.62 3.01
N ILE A 111 -12.28 0.29 3.74
CA ILE A 111 -12.00 0.13 5.17
C ILE A 111 -13.30 -0.02 5.96
N ARG A 112 -14.35 0.75 5.66
CA ARG A 112 -15.66 0.59 6.33
C ARG A 112 -16.24 -0.80 6.09
N THR A 113 -16.22 -1.28 4.84
CA THR A 113 -16.68 -2.63 4.49
C THR A 113 -15.88 -3.72 5.21
N ILE A 114 -14.54 -3.58 5.25
CA ILE A 114 -13.66 -4.52 5.97
C ILE A 114 -13.99 -4.52 7.47
N ASN A 115 -14.18 -3.35 8.08
CA ASN A 115 -14.51 -3.25 9.49
C ASN A 115 -15.87 -3.90 9.81
N ASP A 116 -16.88 -3.72 8.96
CA ASP A 116 -18.18 -4.37 9.12
C ASP A 116 -18.09 -5.89 8.96
N PHE A 117 -17.27 -6.36 8.02
CA PHE A 117 -16.94 -7.79 7.91
C PHE A 117 -16.28 -8.32 9.19
N LEU A 118 -15.25 -7.62 9.70
CA LEU A 118 -14.55 -8.02 10.91
C LEU A 118 -15.42 -8.04 12.16
N LYS A 119 -16.46 -7.18 12.21
CA LYS A 119 -17.47 -7.14 13.29
C LYS A 119 -18.58 -8.19 13.11
N GLY A 120 -18.53 -9.01 12.06
CA GLY A 120 -19.54 -10.02 11.76
C GLY A 120 -20.84 -9.49 11.17
N ARG A 121 -20.89 -8.22 10.73
CA ARG A 121 -22.08 -7.62 10.11
C ARG A 121 -22.33 -8.13 8.69
N PHE A 122 -21.24 -8.47 7.97
CA PHE A 122 -21.26 -9.03 6.63
C PHE A 122 -20.59 -10.40 6.61
N THR A 123 -21.11 -11.31 5.79
CA THR A 123 -20.37 -12.52 5.39
C THR A 123 -19.23 -12.12 4.44
N GLU A 124 -18.28 -13.03 4.26
CA GLU A 124 -17.19 -12.82 3.31
C GLU A 124 -17.72 -12.56 1.89
N ASP A 125 -18.73 -13.32 1.44
CA ASP A 125 -19.34 -13.13 0.11
C ASP A 125 -19.99 -11.76 -0.06
N ILE A 126 -20.70 -11.27 0.94
CA ILE A 126 -21.30 -9.92 0.91
C ILE A 126 -20.20 -8.85 0.87
N ALA A 127 -19.16 -8.97 1.70
CA ALA A 127 -18.07 -8.03 1.71
C ALA A 127 -17.39 -7.93 0.32
N ILE A 128 -17.14 -9.06 -0.36
CA ILE A 128 -16.58 -9.08 -1.71
C ILE A 128 -17.52 -8.41 -2.73
N GLN A 129 -18.82 -8.66 -2.67
CA GLN A 129 -19.79 -8.00 -3.54
C GLN A 129 -19.80 -6.47 -3.40
N LEU A 130 -19.49 -5.96 -2.20
CA LEU A 130 -19.38 -4.53 -1.92
C LEU A 130 -18.04 -3.93 -2.32
N LEU A 131 -16.96 -4.73 -2.28
CA LEU A 131 -15.59 -4.27 -2.56
C LEU A 131 -15.27 -4.24 -4.07
N LEU A 132 -15.63 -5.28 -4.82
CA LEU A 132 -15.29 -5.40 -6.24
C LEU A 132 -15.74 -4.20 -7.10
N PRO A 133 -16.97 -3.67 -6.95
CA PRO A 133 -17.43 -2.53 -7.76
C PRO A 133 -16.69 -1.22 -7.48
N GLN A 134 -15.94 -1.10 -6.38
CA GLN A 134 -15.24 0.13 -6.00
C GLN A 134 -14.03 0.41 -6.91
N ASN A 135 -13.59 -0.57 -7.69
CA ASN A 135 -12.45 -0.45 -8.61
C ASN A 135 -11.24 0.21 -7.96
N LEU A 136 -10.78 -0.37 -6.85
CA LEU A 136 -9.73 0.15 -6.02
C LEU A 136 -8.41 0.29 -6.80
N LYS A 137 -7.67 1.36 -6.54
CA LYS A 137 -6.33 1.57 -7.12
C LYS A 137 -5.33 0.59 -6.49
N ASP A 138 -4.21 0.39 -7.16
CA ASP A 138 -3.15 -0.48 -6.68
C ASP A 138 -2.31 0.15 -5.58
N GLN A 139 -1.66 -0.70 -4.82
CA GLN A 139 -0.52 -0.36 -3.97
C GLN A 139 0.53 -1.46 -4.02
N TYR A 140 1.77 -1.04 -3.85
CA TYR A 140 2.96 -1.89 -3.78
C TYR A 140 3.59 -1.69 -2.42
N ALA A 141 3.63 -2.72 -1.58
CA ALA A 141 4.32 -2.69 -0.31
C ALA A 141 5.69 -3.36 -0.46
N PHE A 142 6.75 -2.58 -0.43
CA PHE A 142 8.13 -3.06 -0.40
C PHE A 142 8.50 -3.37 1.04
N LYS A 143 8.66 -4.66 1.37
CA LYS A 143 8.69 -5.16 2.75
C LYS A 143 10.08 -5.53 3.25
N THR A 144 11.06 -5.60 2.35
CA THR A 144 12.44 -5.95 2.69
C THR A 144 13.43 -4.92 2.16
N GLU A 145 14.62 -4.83 2.77
CA GLU A 145 15.70 -3.97 2.30
C GLU A 145 16.13 -4.38 0.87
N LYS A 146 16.08 -5.66 0.56
CA LYS A 146 16.33 -6.17 -0.79
C LYS A 146 15.34 -5.58 -1.80
N ALA A 147 14.05 -5.53 -1.46
CA ALA A 147 13.05 -4.91 -2.32
C ALA A 147 13.26 -3.39 -2.45
N ILE A 148 13.56 -2.69 -1.36
CA ILE A 148 13.83 -1.25 -1.39
C ILE A 148 15.02 -0.92 -2.28
N SER A 149 16.05 -1.77 -2.33
CA SER A 149 17.28 -1.51 -3.07
C SER A 149 17.09 -1.41 -4.59
N ILE A 150 15.97 -1.89 -5.14
CA ILE A 150 15.66 -1.77 -6.58
C ILE A 150 14.98 -0.45 -6.95
N LEU A 151 14.65 0.40 -5.97
CA LEU A 151 13.99 1.69 -6.17
C LEU A 151 15.01 2.76 -6.55
N GLU A 152 14.89 3.32 -7.75
CA GLU A 152 15.70 4.44 -8.23
C GLU A 152 14.86 5.72 -8.23
N LEU A 153 15.20 6.69 -7.37
CA LEU A 153 14.51 7.98 -7.33
C LEU A 153 14.78 8.76 -8.62
N VAL A 154 13.74 9.12 -9.36
CA VAL A 154 13.84 9.83 -10.63
C VAL A 154 13.23 11.22 -10.59
N GLU A 155 12.26 11.49 -9.72
CA GLU A 155 11.62 12.80 -9.60
C GLU A 155 11.10 13.06 -8.18
N VAL A 156 11.17 14.32 -7.77
CA VAL A 156 10.50 14.84 -6.58
C VAL A 156 9.64 16.02 -6.99
N LYS A 157 8.35 15.97 -6.69
CA LYS A 157 7.39 17.02 -7.06
C LYS A 157 6.60 17.49 -5.84
N TYR A 158 6.74 18.76 -5.49
CA TYR A 158 5.90 19.44 -4.52
C TYR A 158 4.57 19.85 -5.17
N LEU A 159 3.46 19.74 -4.43
CA LEU A 159 2.10 19.99 -4.93
C LEU A 159 1.61 21.40 -4.58
#